data_552ae5be71653db16c67537d1ab45234
#
_entry.id   552ae5be71653db16c67537d1ab45234
#
_cell.length_a   1.000
_cell.length_b   1.000
_cell.length_c   1.000
_cell.angle_alpha   90.00
_cell.angle_beta   90.00
_cell.angle_gamma   90.00
#
_symmetry.space_group_name_H-M   'P 1'
#
loop_
_entity.id
_entity.type
_entity.pdbx_description
1 polymer ?
#
loop_
_entity_poly.entity_id
_entity_poly.type
_entity_poly.pdbx_seq_one_letter_code
_entity_poly.pdbx_strand_id
1 'polypeptide(L)'
;MFKNDIAGIARDDISSLSQVKSQSVNNTGDIIVNTVGAIGSNYQSLIWANDGATTSSFSVLDSPPGYQHIAREWQFQEKNIDIGNVKVSYPVSALPVGAISPLYMFVDNNSVFATGSSIYTGTLVGANWEFIANIVDMQYITFGQ
;
A
#
# COMPACT_ATOMS: atom_id res chain seq x y z
N MET A 1 -9.96 -12.11 3.49
CA MET A 1 -10.97 -11.01 3.38
C MET A 1 -10.33 -9.74 3.91
N PHE A 2 -10.27 -8.69 3.10
CA PHE A 2 -9.65 -7.39 3.41
C PHE A 2 -10.68 -6.49 4.12
N LYS A 3 -10.57 -6.37 5.42
CA LYS A 3 -11.52 -5.62 6.26
C LYS A 3 -10.89 -4.97 7.49
N ASN A 4 -9.58 -5.12 7.65
CA ASN A 4 -8.85 -4.57 8.77
C ASN A 4 -8.19 -3.25 8.36
N ASP A 5 -8.08 -2.32 9.31
CA ASP A 5 -7.35 -1.07 9.17
C ASP A 5 -7.74 -0.26 7.93
N ILE A 6 -9.06 -0.16 7.68
CA ILE A 6 -9.60 0.55 6.51
C ILE A 6 -9.24 2.02 6.58
N ALA A 7 -8.71 2.56 5.48
CA ALA A 7 -8.43 3.98 5.30
C ALA A 7 -8.63 4.38 3.83
N GLY A 8 -8.62 5.68 3.54
CA GLY A 8 -8.83 6.15 2.17
C GLY A 8 -8.49 7.61 1.98
N ILE A 9 -8.19 7.97 0.74
CA ILE A 9 -8.05 9.33 0.24
C ILE A 9 -9.21 9.60 -0.72
N ALA A 10 -9.75 10.82 -0.71
CA ALA A 10 -10.93 11.14 -1.50
C ALA A 10 -11.09 12.65 -1.72
N ARG A 11 -11.82 12.99 -2.78
CA ARG A 11 -12.35 14.34 -3.02
C ARG A 11 -13.85 14.27 -3.21
N ASP A 12 -14.57 15.13 -2.48
CA ASP A 12 -16.00 15.40 -2.64
C ASP A 12 -16.25 16.90 -2.49
N ASP A 13 -16.52 17.56 -3.61
CA ASP A 13 -16.72 19.01 -3.66
C ASP A 13 -18.00 19.46 -2.96
N ILE A 14 -19.03 18.59 -2.89
CA ILE A 14 -20.31 18.92 -2.22
C ILE A 14 -20.11 19.01 -0.72
N SER A 15 -19.36 18.08 -0.13
CA SER A 15 -19.03 18.08 1.30
C SER A 15 -17.77 18.90 1.64
N SER A 16 -17.13 19.52 0.64
CA SER A 16 -15.85 20.23 0.79
C SER A 16 -14.73 19.31 1.30
N LEU A 17 -14.80 18.02 1.01
CA LEU A 17 -13.78 17.04 1.37
C LEU A 17 -12.65 17.04 0.34
N SER A 18 -11.42 17.24 0.80
CA SER A 18 -10.21 17.00 0.00
C SER A 18 -9.15 16.34 0.89
N GLN A 19 -9.27 15.03 1.03
CA GLN A 19 -8.36 14.22 1.84
C GLN A 19 -7.30 13.59 0.97
N VAL A 20 -6.13 14.20 0.91
CA VAL A 20 -5.00 13.80 0.06
C VAL A 20 -4.02 12.85 0.77
N LYS A 21 -4.20 12.61 2.07
CA LYS A 21 -3.38 11.73 2.90
C LYS A 21 -4.24 11.00 3.92
N SER A 22 -4.02 9.71 4.09
CA SER A 22 -4.71 8.92 5.10
C SER A 22 -3.85 7.78 5.65
N GLN A 23 -4.21 7.34 6.84
CA GLN A 23 -3.71 6.15 7.54
C GLN A 23 -4.86 5.62 8.40
N SER A 24 -4.90 4.32 8.66
CA SER A 24 -5.86 3.79 9.63
C SER A 24 -5.61 4.37 11.03
N VAL A 25 -6.67 4.81 11.66
CA VAL A 25 -6.62 5.31 13.05
C VAL A 25 -6.48 4.17 14.06
N ASN A 26 -6.82 2.94 13.67
CA ASN A 26 -6.77 1.77 14.54
C ASN A 26 -5.37 1.17 14.65
N ASN A 27 -4.48 1.46 13.71
CA ASN A 27 -3.16 0.87 13.63
C ASN A 27 -2.14 1.87 13.06
N THR A 28 -1.36 2.49 13.95
CA THR A 28 -0.30 3.43 13.55
C THR A 28 0.92 2.75 12.91
N GLY A 29 1.01 1.42 12.97
CA GLY A 29 2.01 0.61 12.28
C GLY A 29 1.60 0.19 10.87
N ASP A 30 0.46 0.68 10.37
CA ASP A 30 -0.03 0.39 9.03
C ASP A 30 0.47 1.40 7.99
N ILE A 31 0.18 1.13 6.72
CA ILE A 31 0.57 2.00 5.60
C ILE A 31 -0.06 3.39 5.71
N ILE A 32 0.70 4.37 5.25
CA ILE A 32 0.22 5.73 5.01
C ILE A 32 0.20 5.94 3.49
N VAL A 33 -0.91 6.39 2.95
CA VAL A 33 -1.00 6.72 1.52
C VAL A 33 -1.27 8.20 1.33
N ASN A 34 -0.47 8.83 0.45
CA ASN A 34 -0.64 10.21 0.02
C ASN A 34 -0.78 10.26 -1.49
N THR A 35 -1.57 11.19 -2.02
CA THR A 35 -1.47 11.53 -3.44
C THR A 35 -0.13 12.21 -3.73
N VAL A 36 0.43 11.98 -4.92
CA VAL A 36 1.61 12.73 -5.39
C VAL A 36 1.22 14.12 -5.88
N GLY A 37 -0.02 14.27 -6.33
CA GLY A 37 -0.62 15.53 -6.77
C GLY A 37 -1.97 15.78 -6.10
N ALA A 38 -2.71 16.76 -6.61
CA ALA A 38 -4.09 16.98 -6.20
C ALA A 38 -5.00 15.87 -6.77
N ILE A 39 -6.06 15.51 -6.04
CA ILE A 39 -7.12 14.65 -6.58
C ILE A 39 -7.88 15.47 -7.61
N GLY A 40 -7.82 15.03 -8.89
CA GLY A 40 -8.19 15.84 -10.04
C GLY A 40 -9.69 16.08 -10.22
N SER A 41 -10.54 15.14 -9.78
CA SER A 41 -11.98 15.20 -10.02
C SER A 41 -12.78 14.93 -8.79
N ASN A 42 -14.02 15.45 -8.81
CA ASN A 42 -15.02 15.21 -7.77
C ASN A 42 -15.40 13.72 -7.70
N TYR A 43 -15.66 13.21 -6.50
CA TYR A 43 -15.99 11.81 -6.19
C TYR A 43 -14.90 10.78 -6.51
N GLN A 44 -13.67 11.19 -6.81
CA GLN A 44 -12.54 10.26 -6.86
C GLN A 44 -12.17 9.80 -5.46
N SER A 45 -11.92 8.50 -5.31
CA SER A 45 -11.40 7.95 -4.06
C SER A 45 -10.55 6.71 -4.30
N LEU A 46 -9.57 6.52 -3.43
CA LEU A 46 -8.79 5.29 -3.30
C LEU A 46 -8.88 4.84 -1.85
N ILE A 47 -9.45 3.67 -1.63
CA ILE A 47 -9.68 3.07 -0.31
C ILE A 47 -8.85 1.80 -0.24
N TRP A 48 -8.28 1.50 0.91
CA TRP A 48 -7.54 0.27 1.15
C TRP A 48 -7.89 -0.35 2.48
N ALA A 49 -7.66 -1.66 2.57
CA ALA A 49 -7.79 -2.43 3.78
C ALA A 49 -6.80 -3.59 3.74
N ASN A 50 -6.36 -4.08 4.91
CA ASN A 50 -5.51 -5.26 4.98
C ASN A 50 -6.29 -6.51 5.39
N ASP A 51 -5.66 -7.68 5.20
CA ASP A 51 -6.22 -9.00 5.52
C ASP A 51 -6.07 -9.40 6.99
N GLY A 52 -5.30 -8.63 7.78
CA GLY A 52 -4.99 -8.90 9.18
C GLY A 52 -3.90 -9.94 9.42
N ALA A 53 -3.21 -10.39 8.37
CA ALA A 53 -2.09 -11.32 8.52
C ALA A 53 -0.90 -10.70 9.26
N THR A 54 0.04 -11.53 9.68
CA THR A 54 1.21 -11.07 10.46
C THR A 54 2.22 -10.34 9.60
N THR A 55 2.95 -9.40 10.22
CA THR A 55 4.11 -8.74 9.64
C THR A 55 5.43 -9.20 10.27
N SER A 56 5.40 -10.24 11.12
CA SER A 56 6.53 -10.63 11.99
C SER A 56 7.62 -11.42 11.29
N SER A 57 7.41 -11.92 10.07
CA SER A 57 8.38 -12.71 9.31
C SER A 57 8.18 -12.52 7.81
N PHE A 58 9.26 -12.74 7.06
CA PHE A 58 9.24 -12.88 5.62
C PHE A 58 9.03 -14.34 5.20
N SER A 59 8.40 -14.57 4.05
CA SER A 59 8.16 -15.86 3.43
C SER A 59 8.53 -15.80 1.95
N VAL A 60 9.05 -16.90 1.42
CA VAL A 60 9.24 -17.09 -0.03
C VAL A 60 8.00 -17.62 -0.74
N LEU A 61 7.01 -18.06 0.05
CA LEU A 61 5.75 -18.55 -0.50
C LEU A 61 5.02 -17.40 -1.20
N ASP A 62 4.56 -17.63 -2.42
CA ASP A 62 3.86 -16.65 -3.26
C ASP A 62 4.63 -15.35 -3.55
N SER A 63 5.96 -15.35 -3.30
CA SER A 63 6.85 -14.24 -3.63
C SER A 63 7.37 -14.32 -5.07
N PRO A 64 7.72 -13.19 -5.70
CA PRO A 64 8.47 -13.20 -6.93
C PRO A 64 9.81 -13.95 -6.77
N PRO A 65 10.31 -14.62 -7.83
CA PRO A 65 11.57 -15.37 -7.74
C PRO A 65 12.74 -14.51 -7.22
N GLY A 66 13.42 -14.99 -6.18
CA GLY A 66 14.54 -14.28 -5.55
C GLY A 66 14.14 -13.30 -4.45
N TYR A 67 12.86 -13.17 -4.17
CA TYR A 67 12.34 -12.30 -3.12
C TYR A 67 11.60 -13.08 -2.04
N GLN A 68 11.32 -12.39 -0.94
CA GLN A 68 10.44 -12.85 0.12
C GLN A 68 9.62 -11.67 0.62
N HIS A 69 8.36 -11.90 1.03
CA HIS A 69 7.47 -10.84 1.51
C HIS A 69 6.83 -11.18 2.85
N ILE A 70 6.31 -10.16 3.55
CA ILE A 70 5.48 -10.36 4.74
C ILE A 70 4.14 -10.95 4.34
N ALA A 71 3.50 -11.69 5.27
CA ALA A 71 2.21 -12.32 4.98
C ALA A 71 1.05 -11.32 4.86
N ARG A 72 1.20 -10.11 5.42
CA ARG A 72 0.16 -9.08 5.32
C ARG A 72 0.09 -8.51 3.93
N GLU A 73 -1.14 -8.42 3.44
CA GLU A 73 -1.48 -7.85 2.15
C GLU A 73 -2.52 -6.74 2.33
N TRP A 74 -2.50 -5.77 1.43
CA TRP A 74 -3.51 -4.72 1.32
C TRP A 74 -4.18 -4.81 -0.04
N GLN A 75 -5.51 -4.72 -0.06
CA GLN A 75 -6.29 -4.57 -1.27
C GLN A 75 -6.75 -3.13 -1.42
N PHE A 76 -6.64 -2.62 -2.63
CA PHE A 76 -7.07 -1.27 -2.99
C PHE A 76 -8.35 -1.30 -3.81
N GLN A 77 -9.23 -0.34 -3.56
CA GLN A 77 -10.43 -0.08 -4.35
C GLN A 77 -10.43 1.37 -4.79
N GLU A 78 -10.49 1.58 -6.09
CA GLU A 78 -10.54 2.89 -6.70
C GLU A 78 -11.94 3.17 -7.24
N LYS A 79 -12.39 4.42 -7.13
CA LYS A 79 -13.70 4.86 -7.62
C LYS A 79 -13.56 6.03 -8.60
N ASN A 80 -14.34 5.93 -9.67
CA ASN A 80 -14.56 6.86 -10.77
C ASN A 80 -13.39 6.93 -11.75
N ILE A 81 -12.35 7.66 -11.47
CA ILE A 81 -11.21 7.88 -12.40
C ILE A 81 -9.95 7.58 -11.64
N ASP A 82 -8.96 7.06 -12.34
CA ASP A 82 -7.61 6.82 -11.80
C ASP A 82 -7.07 8.06 -11.07
N ILE A 83 -6.73 7.88 -9.80
CA ILE A 83 -6.17 8.94 -8.94
C ILE A 83 -4.73 9.29 -9.34
N GLY A 84 -4.10 8.43 -10.17
CA GLY A 84 -2.72 8.54 -10.58
C GLY A 84 -1.73 8.02 -9.52
N ASN A 85 -0.50 8.50 -9.62
CA ASN A 85 0.53 8.07 -8.69
C ASN A 85 0.21 8.46 -7.24
N VAL A 86 0.35 7.49 -6.35
CA VAL A 86 0.31 7.67 -4.91
C VAL A 86 1.67 7.35 -4.30
N LYS A 87 1.96 7.97 -3.18
CA LYS A 87 3.08 7.62 -2.31
C LYS A 87 2.58 6.73 -1.19
N VAL A 88 3.05 5.50 -1.15
CA VAL A 88 2.81 4.54 -0.07
C VAL A 88 4.01 4.60 0.87
N SER A 89 3.78 4.84 2.15
CA SER A 89 4.82 4.83 3.19
C SER A 89 4.56 3.68 4.15
N TYR A 90 5.58 2.88 4.42
CA TYR A 90 5.52 1.75 5.35
C TYR A 90 6.55 1.93 6.48
N PRO A 91 6.13 1.90 7.76
CA PRO A 91 7.04 2.19 8.87
C PRO A 91 8.07 1.07 9.07
N VAL A 92 9.33 1.45 9.27
CA VAL A 92 10.42 0.51 9.58
C VAL A 92 10.10 -0.34 10.81
N SER A 93 9.43 0.24 11.81
CA SER A 93 9.03 -0.46 13.03
C SER A 93 8.02 -1.58 12.85
N ALA A 94 7.32 -1.62 11.71
CA ALA A 94 6.36 -2.67 11.38
C ALA A 94 6.99 -3.84 10.61
N LEU A 95 8.26 -3.72 10.21
CA LEU A 95 9.00 -4.77 9.51
C LEU A 95 9.45 -5.88 10.46
N PRO A 96 9.63 -7.11 9.95
CA PRO A 96 10.30 -8.18 10.69
C PRO A 96 11.68 -7.77 11.17
N VAL A 97 12.09 -8.29 12.33
CA VAL A 97 13.44 -8.13 12.82
C VAL A 97 14.44 -8.74 11.82
N GLY A 98 15.47 -7.99 11.47
CA GLY A 98 16.48 -8.43 10.51
C GLY A 98 16.12 -8.13 9.04
N ALA A 99 15.09 -7.33 8.79
CA ALA A 99 14.80 -6.82 7.45
C ALA A 99 16.04 -6.13 6.86
N ILE A 100 16.34 -6.44 5.60
CA ILE A 100 17.50 -5.90 4.87
C ILE A 100 17.07 -4.79 3.90
N SER A 101 18.02 -3.95 3.51
CA SER A 101 17.83 -2.87 2.54
C SER A 101 18.29 -3.31 1.15
N PRO A 102 17.60 -2.89 0.05
CA PRO A 102 16.38 -2.09 0.04
C PRO A 102 15.11 -2.91 0.33
N LEU A 103 14.06 -2.26 0.83
CA LEU A 103 12.73 -2.83 0.88
C LEU A 103 12.06 -2.66 -0.48
N TYR A 104 11.25 -3.63 -0.88
CA TYR A 104 10.46 -3.62 -2.10
C TYR A 104 8.96 -3.63 -1.77
N MET A 105 8.18 -2.99 -2.62
CA MET A 105 6.73 -3.12 -2.66
C MET A 105 6.36 -3.91 -3.91
N PHE A 106 5.61 -4.99 -3.74
CA PHE A 106 5.04 -5.79 -4.83
C PHE A 106 3.60 -5.36 -5.05
N VAL A 107 3.22 -5.16 -6.30
CA VAL A 107 1.86 -4.79 -6.72
C VAL A 107 1.37 -5.81 -7.74
N ASP A 108 0.22 -6.40 -7.50
CA ASP A 108 -0.37 -7.41 -8.38
C ASP A 108 -1.90 -7.25 -8.49
N ASN A 109 -2.49 -7.84 -9.51
CA ASN A 109 -3.95 -7.89 -9.72
C ASN A 109 -4.64 -9.02 -8.92
N ASN A 110 -3.87 -9.81 -8.20
CA ASN A 110 -4.34 -10.88 -7.33
C ASN A 110 -3.43 -10.98 -6.10
N SER A 111 -3.81 -11.80 -5.12
CA SER A 111 -3.06 -11.98 -3.88
C SER A 111 -1.95 -13.06 -3.98
N VAL A 112 -1.46 -13.35 -5.18
CA VAL A 112 -0.36 -14.29 -5.43
C VAL A 112 0.74 -13.56 -6.20
N PHE A 113 1.75 -13.09 -5.50
CA PHE A 113 2.80 -12.22 -6.05
C PHE A 113 3.90 -12.98 -6.82
N ALA A 114 3.83 -14.31 -6.90
CA ALA A 114 4.88 -15.16 -7.48
C ALA A 114 5.17 -14.86 -8.97
N THR A 115 4.16 -14.42 -9.72
CA THR A 115 4.29 -14.12 -11.15
C THR A 115 3.44 -12.92 -11.53
N GLY A 116 4.00 -12.02 -12.34
CA GLY A 116 3.26 -10.88 -12.90
C GLY A 116 3.29 -9.62 -12.05
N SER A 117 3.80 -9.67 -10.82
CA SER A 117 3.89 -8.50 -9.95
C SER A 117 4.80 -7.42 -10.50
N SER A 118 4.37 -6.19 -10.37
CA SER A 118 5.25 -5.02 -10.51
C SER A 118 6.03 -4.83 -9.22
N ILE A 119 7.34 -4.60 -9.34
CA ILE A 119 8.26 -4.47 -8.20
C ILE A 119 8.75 -3.02 -8.12
N TYR A 120 8.51 -2.37 -6.99
CA TYR A 120 8.93 -1.00 -6.72
C TYR A 120 9.99 -1.00 -5.62
N THR A 121 11.13 -0.37 -5.89
CA THR A 121 12.20 -0.20 -4.89
C THR A 121 11.87 0.95 -3.96
N GLY A 122 11.91 0.70 -2.66
CA GLY A 122 11.66 1.71 -1.65
C GLY A 122 12.86 2.66 -1.46
N THR A 123 12.53 3.88 -1.03
CA THR A 123 13.50 4.86 -0.53
C THR A 123 13.26 5.08 0.95
N LEU A 124 14.31 4.96 1.76
CA LEU A 124 14.20 5.20 3.20
C LEU A 124 14.17 6.71 3.47
N VAL A 125 13.07 7.18 4.05
CA VAL A 125 12.88 8.59 4.43
C VAL A 125 12.47 8.66 5.90
N GLY A 126 13.39 9.09 6.74
CA GLY A 126 13.19 9.08 8.20
C GLY A 126 12.96 7.66 8.72
N ALA A 127 11.79 7.42 9.33
CA ALA A 127 11.41 6.12 9.88
C ALA A 127 10.50 5.30 8.95
N ASN A 128 10.36 5.69 7.68
CA ASN A 128 9.49 5.02 6.73
C ASN A 128 10.23 4.67 5.44
N TRP A 129 9.86 3.53 4.85
CA TRP A 129 10.11 3.22 3.46
C TRP A 129 9.02 3.85 2.60
N GLU A 130 9.40 4.61 1.59
CA GLU A 130 8.47 5.30 0.67
C GLU A 130 8.56 4.72 -0.74
N PHE A 131 7.40 4.53 -1.36
CA PHE A 131 7.22 3.97 -2.70
C PHE A 131 6.28 4.89 -3.49
N ILE A 132 6.56 5.11 -4.77
CA ILE A 132 5.65 5.83 -5.67
C ILE A 132 5.18 4.86 -6.73
N ALA A 133 3.87 4.66 -6.82
CA ALA A 133 3.22 3.78 -7.76
C ALA A 133 1.84 4.30 -8.16
N ASN A 134 1.39 3.96 -9.35
CA ASN A 134 -0.03 4.03 -9.68
C ASN A 134 -0.66 2.69 -9.28
N ILE A 135 -1.54 2.72 -8.27
CA ILE A 135 -2.25 1.55 -7.76
C ILE A 135 -3.71 1.73 -8.15
N VAL A 136 -4.19 0.85 -9.02
CA VAL A 136 -5.54 0.93 -9.58
C VAL A 136 -6.52 -0.01 -8.85
N ASP A 137 -7.78 0.05 -9.28
CA ASP A 137 -8.87 -0.73 -8.68
C ASP A 137 -8.56 -2.24 -8.63
N MET A 138 -8.90 -2.85 -7.49
CA MET A 138 -8.72 -4.28 -7.20
C MET A 138 -7.27 -4.78 -7.18
N GLN A 139 -6.28 -3.91 -7.14
CA GLN A 139 -4.90 -4.33 -6.93
C GLN A 139 -4.57 -4.61 -5.48
N TYR A 140 -3.57 -5.47 -5.31
CA TYR A 140 -3.03 -5.92 -4.02
C TYR A 140 -1.59 -5.45 -3.90
N ILE A 141 -1.17 -5.12 -2.69
CA ILE A 141 0.24 -4.86 -2.38
C ILE A 141 0.70 -5.65 -1.18
N THR A 142 2.00 -5.94 -1.15
CA THR A 142 2.73 -6.40 0.03
C THR A 142 4.15 -5.85 0.00
N PHE A 143 4.92 -6.06 1.08
CA PHE A 143 6.29 -5.58 1.20
C PHE A 143 7.26 -6.72 1.43
N GLY A 144 8.48 -6.60 0.86
CA GLY A 144 9.48 -7.65 0.94
C GLY A 144 10.91 -7.19 0.69
N GLN A 145 11.82 -8.14 0.64
CA GLN A 145 13.25 -7.94 0.47
C GLN A 145 13.84 -8.99 -0.45
#